data_2396bdd889e99a23ba91fa3ccb0d3f89
#
_entry.id   2396bdd889e99a23ba91fa3ccb0d3f89
#
_cell.length_a   1.000
_cell.length_b   1.000
_cell.length_c   1.000
_cell.angle_alpha   90.00
_cell.angle_beta   90.00
_cell.angle_gamma   90.00
#
_symmetry.space_group_name_H-M   'P 1'
#
loop_
_entity.id
_entity.type
_entity.pdbx_description
1 polymer ?
#
loop_
_entity_poly.entity_id
_entity_poly.type
_entity_poly.pdbx_seq_one_letter_code
_entity_poly.pdbx_strand_id
1 'polypeptide(L)'
;MRAVIAILAALAVSRPAWCEEPRTIDVTIADHQFSPAEIHVPAGTPAQLRVTNRDAAAEEFDSSALKVEKVIMPGQTATIRLRPMAPGRFPFMGEFHPDSARGVVIAE
;
A
#
# COMPACT_ATOMS: atom_id res chain seq x y z
N MET A 1 -56.84 -11.74 -15.93
CA MET A 1 -55.73 -11.65 -15.00
C MET A 1 -54.63 -10.79 -15.65
N ARG A 2 -54.36 -9.65 -15.08
CA ARG A 2 -53.26 -8.80 -15.51
C ARG A 2 -52.11 -9.00 -14.57
N ALA A 3 -50.99 -9.56 -15.04
CA ALA A 3 -49.76 -9.67 -14.29
C ALA A 3 -49.05 -8.32 -14.25
N VAL A 4 -48.88 -7.73 -13.09
CA VAL A 4 -48.07 -6.52 -12.92
C VAL A 4 -46.63 -6.98 -12.72
N ILE A 5 -45.83 -6.79 -13.73
CA ILE A 5 -44.35 -7.02 -13.58
C ILE A 5 -43.79 -5.78 -12.92
N ALA A 6 -43.47 -5.89 -11.65
CA ALA A 6 -42.68 -4.84 -10.96
C ALA A 6 -41.22 -4.95 -11.40
N ILE A 7 -40.77 -4.05 -12.25
CA ILE A 7 -39.35 -3.91 -12.57
C ILE A 7 -38.69 -3.19 -11.39
N LEU A 8 -37.98 -3.94 -10.55
CA LEU A 8 -37.11 -3.35 -9.55
C LEU A 8 -35.89 -2.78 -10.28
N ALA A 9 -35.87 -1.47 -10.47
CA ALA A 9 -34.67 -0.79 -10.92
C ALA A 9 -33.68 -0.76 -9.76
N ALA A 10 -32.64 -1.58 -9.82
CA ALA A 10 -31.55 -1.51 -8.89
C ALA A 10 -30.76 -0.22 -9.17
N LEU A 11 -30.91 0.77 -8.28
CA LEU A 11 -30.06 1.97 -8.30
C LEU A 11 -28.66 1.57 -7.84
N ALA A 12 -27.74 1.42 -8.79
CA ALA A 12 -26.33 1.30 -8.47
C ALA A 12 -25.82 2.65 -7.95
N VAL A 13 -25.61 2.73 -6.63
CA VAL A 13 -24.98 3.93 -6.03
C VAL A 13 -23.48 3.80 -6.25
N SER A 14 -22.92 4.55 -7.21
CA SER A 14 -21.48 4.66 -7.38
C SER A 14 -20.94 5.60 -6.32
N ARG A 15 -19.96 5.13 -5.52
CA ARG A 15 -19.24 5.98 -4.57
C ARG A 15 -18.27 6.88 -5.33
N PRO A 16 -18.15 8.18 -4.94
CA PRO A 16 -17.09 9.02 -5.44
C PRO A 16 -15.71 8.41 -5.10
N ALA A 17 -14.73 8.54 -6.01
CA ALA A 17 -13.39 7.96 -5.82
C ALA A 17 -12.70 8.40 -4.52
N TRP A 18 -12.98 9.62 -4.03
CA TRP A 18 -12.45 10.15 -2.77
C TRP A 18 -13.08 9.54 -1.50
N CYS A 19 -14.17 8.77 -1.64
CA CYS A 19 -14.82 8.02 -0.55
C CYS A 19 -14.41 6.54 -0.52
N GLU A 20 -13.57 6.09 -1.44
CA GLU A 20 -13.08 4.72 -1.45
C GLU A 20 -12.06 4.51 -0.33
N GLU A 21 -12.18 3.38 0.38
CA GLU A 21 -11.18 2.98 1.35
C GLU A 21 -9.86 2.68 0.63
N PRO A 22 -8.71 3.08 1.22
CA PRO A 22 -7.42 2.76 0.64
C PRO A 22 -7.21 1.25 0.55
N ARG A 23 -6.65 0.79 -0.56
CA ARG A 23 -6.19 -0.58 -0.68
C ARG A 23 -5.05 -0.82 0.30
N THR A 24 -5.15 -1.86 1.11
CA THR A 24 -4.12 -2.23 2.08
C THR A 24 -3.28 -3.38 1.56
N ILE A 25 -1.96 -3.21 1.60
CA ILE A 25 -1.00 -4.22 1.18
C ILE A 25 -0.09 -4.53 2.37
N ASP A 26 -0.02 -5.81 2.74
CA ASP A 26 0.85 -6.26 3.81
C ASP A 26 2.26 -6.49 3.27
N VAL A 27 3.25 -5.92 3.96
CA VAL A 27 4.68 -6.05 3.67
C VAL A 27 5.38 -6.52 4.93
N THR A 28 6.30 -7.44 4.77
CA THR A 28 7.11 -7.97 5.88
C THR A 28 8.57 -7.60 5.69
N ILE A 29 9.22 -7.21 6.78
CA ILE A 29 10.67 -7.13 6.87
C ILE A 29 11.15 -8.37 7.61
N ALA A 30 11.97 -9.18 6.96
CA ALA A 30 12.58 -10.35 7.53
C ALA A 30 13.95 -10.56 6.87
N ASP A 31 14.96 -10.93 7.66
CA ASP A 31 16.35 -11.09 7.19
C ASP A 31 16.86 -9.86 6.42
N HIS A 32 16.48 -8.67 6.90
CA HIS A 32 16.83 -7.38 6.29
C HIS A 32 16.37 -7.25 4.83
N GLN A 33 15.21 -7.83 4.51
CA GLN A 33 14.60 -7.77 3.20
C GLN A 33 13.10 -7.48 3.31
N PHE A 34 12.57 -6.81 2.30
CA PHE A 34 11.13 -6.59 2.16
C PHE A 34 10.48 -7.72 1.36
N SER A 35 9.32 -8.17 1.83
CA SER A 35 8.52 -9.17 1.12
C SER A 35 7.04 -8.76 1.14
N PRO A 36 6.40 -8.53 -0.01
CA PRO A 36 6.99 -8.45 -1.34
C PRO A 36 7.91 -7.24 -1.51
N ALA A 37 8.93 -7.35 -2.33
CA ALA A 37 9.81 -6.24 -2.68
C ALA A 37 9.25 -5.39 -3.83
N GLU A 38 8.43 -5.97 -4.67
CA GLU A 38 7.70 -5.28 -5.74
C GLU A 38 6.23 -5.19 -5.39
N ILE A 39 5.73 -3.97 -5.22
CA ILE A 39 4.39 -3.69 -4.72
C ILE A 39 3.61 -2.96 -5.80
N HIS A 40 2.53 -3.58 -6.31
CA HIS A 40 1.68 -2.99 -7.33
C HIS A 40 0.47 -2.30 -6.69
N VAL A 41 0.25 -1.05 -7.07
CA VAL A 41 -0.89 -0.25 -6.62
C VAL A 41 -1.60 0.37 -7.83
N PRO A 42 -2.93 0.57 -7.77
CA PRO A 42 -3.62 1.29 -8.84
C PRO A 42 -3.19 2.76 -8.87
N ALA A 43 -2.81 3.25 -10.05
CA ALA A 43 -2.54 4.66 -10.24
C ALA A 43 -3.81 5.51 -10.00
N GLY A 44 -3.63 6.69 -9.43
CA GLY A 44 -4.74 7.62 -9.18
C GLY A 44 -5.64 7.24 -8.00
N THR A 45 -5.30 6.20 -7.25
CA THR A 45 -6.09 5.69 -6.13
C THR A 45 -5.23 5.68 -4.86
N PRO A 46 -5.76 6.10 -3.70
CA PRO A 46 -5.01 5.99 -2.46
C PRO A 46 -4.78 4.52 -2.08
N ALA A 47 -3.64 4.25 -1.47
CA ALA A 47 -3.29 2.94 -0.95
C ALA A 47 -2.58 3.09 0.40
N GLN A 48 -2.40 1.99 1.10
CA GLN A 48 -1.57 1.97 2.30
C GLN A 48 -0.79 0.67 2.39
N LEU A 49 0.41 0.77 2.93
CA LEU A 49 1.25 -0.37 3.24
C LEU A 49 1.21 -0.61 4.75
N ARG A 50 1.01 -1.85 5.15
CA ARG A 50 1.20 -2.28 6.52
C ARG A 50 2.51 -3.06 6.58
N VAL A 51 3.54 -2.43 7.11
CA VAL A 51 4.88 -2.98 7.15
C VAL A 51 5.16 -3.52 8.54
N THR A 52 5.36 -4.83 8.64
CA THR A 52 5.69 -5.51 9.89
C THR A 52 7.15 -5.88 9.92
N ASN A 53 7.87 -5.42 10.95
CA ASN A 53 9.27 -5.78 11.14
C ASN A 53 9.36 -7.06 11.99
N ARG A 54 9.79 -8.15 11.37
CA ARG A 54 9.96 -9.45 12.03
C ARG A 54 11.39 -9.72 12.45
N ASP A 55 12.29 -8.78 12.19
CA ASP A 55 13.68 -8.88 12.63
C ASP A 55 13.86 -8.46 14.10
N ALA A 56 14.97 -8.86 14.69
CA ALA A 56 15.36 -8.43 16.03
C ALA A 56 15.97 -7.02 16.04
N ALA A 57 16.29 -6.46 14.87
CA ALA A 57 16.82 -5.11 14.72
C ALA A 57 15.74 -4.17 14.17
N ALA A 58 15.80 -2.89 14.54
CA ALA A 58 14.98 -1.87 13.95
C ALA A 58 15.32 -1.67 12.46
N GLU A 59 14.34 -1.24 11.68
CA GLU A 59 14.53 -0.85 10.28
C GLU A 59 13.89 0.50 10.03
N GLU A 60 14.45 1.28 9.15
CA GLU A 60 13.85 2.53 8.70
C GLU A 60 13.35 2.37 7.27
N PHE A 61 12.04 2.43 7.09
CA PHE A 61 11.44 2.51 5.76
C PHE A 61 11.66 3.91 5.22
N ASP A 62 12.46 4.05 4.19
CA ASP A 62 12.84 5.31 3.61
C ASP A 62 12.58 5.35 2.11
N SER A 63 11.94 6.43 1.66
CA SER A 63 11.69 6.66 0.25
C SER A 63 11.59 8.16 -0.04
N SER A 64 12.54 8.68 -0.78
CA SER A 64 12.44 10.05 -1.29
C SER A 64 11.33 10.18 -2.35
N ALA A 65 11.12 9.15 -3.15
CA ALA A 65 10.06 9.12 -4.17
C ALA A 65 8.66 9.16 -3.56
N LEU A 66 8.46 8.46 -2.43
CA LEU A 66 7.19 8.43 -1.71
C LEU A 66 7.12 9.49 -0.60
N LYS A 67 8.21 10.18 -0.31
CA LYS A 67 8.36 11.18 0.76
C LYS A 67 8.02 10.59 2.13
N VAL A 68 8.60 9.44 2.44
CA VAL A 68 8.38 8.70 3.68
C VAL A 68 9.71 8.40 4.36
N GLU A 69 9.75 8.64 5.66
CA GLU A 69 10.78 8.16 6.58
C GLU A 69 10.08 7.61 7.82
N LYS A 70 10.21 6.33 8.06
CA LYS A 70 9.52 5.69 9.18
C LYS A 70 10.38 4.60 9.80
N VAL A 71 10.76 4.80 11.07
CA VAL A 71 11.42 3.76 11.86
C VAL A 71 10.40 2.76 12.37
N ILE A 72 10.66 1.49 12.13
CA ILE A 72 9.82 0.38 12.56
C ILE A 72 10.65 -0.50 13.50
N MET A 73 10.28 -0.48 14.77
CA MET A 73 10.97 -1.25 15.80
C MET A 73 10.72 -2.75 15.65
N PRO A 74 11.56 -3.60 16.23
CA PRO A 74 11.34 -5.05 16.18
C PRO A 74 9.94 -5.44 16.63
N GLY A 75 9.26 -6.26 15.83
CA GLY A 75 7.91 -6.76 16.12
C GLY A 75 6.78 -5.76 15.88
N GLN A 76 7.09 -4.53 15.51
CA GLN A 76 6.07 -3.51 15.25
C GLN A 76 5.56 -3.56 13.80
N THR A 77 4.33 -3.08 13.63
CA THR A 77 3.72 -2.83 12.33
C THR A 77 3.48 -1.34 12.17
N ALA A 78 3.98 -0.77 11.09
CA ALA A 78 3.72 0.62 10.72
C ALA A 78 2.77 0.68 9.53
N THR A 79 1.86 1.63 9.55
CA THR A 79 1.00 1.93 8.41
C THR A 79 1.56 3.12 7.65
N ILE A 80 1.89 2.90 6.38
CA ILE A 80 2.40 3.92 5.48
C ILE A 80 1.33 4.23 4.45
N ARG A 81 0.84 5.46 4.48
CA ARG A 81 -0.19 5.92 3.56
C ARG A 81 0.42 6.42 2.28
N LEU A 82 -0.07 5.91 1.16
CA LEU A 82 0.32 6.32 -0.17
C LEU A 82 -0.79 7.18 -0.78
N ARG A 83 -0.46 8.44 -1.09
CA ARG A 83 -1.38 9.30 -1.84
C ARG A 83 -1.65 8.72 -3.23
N PRO A 84 -2.72 9.14 -3.92
CA PRO A 84 -2.89 8.84 -5.34
C PRO A 84 -1.65 9.26 -6.13
N MET A 85 -1.09 8.35 -6.92
CA MET A 85 0.13 8.57 -7.67
C MET A 85 -0.12 8.42 -9.17
N ALA A 86 0.61 9.19 -9.95
CA ALA A 86 0.70 8.97 -11.39
C ALA A 86 1.35 7.61 -11.68
N PRO A 87 1.08 6.99 -12.85
CA PRO A 87 1.79 5.78 -13.23
C PRO A 87 3.30 5.96 -13.16
N GLY A 88 3.99 5.00 -12.56
CA GLY A 88 5.45 5.07 -12.43
C GLY A 88 6.00 4.12 -11.39
N ARG A 89 7.29 4.25 -11.16
CA ARG A 89 8.06 3.43 -10.23
C ARG A 89 8.57 4.32 -9.09
N PHE A 90 8.35 3.91 -7.86
CA PHE A 90 8.67 4.66 -6.66
C PHE A 90 9.51 3.75 -5.74
N PRO A 91 10.84 3.85 -5.81
CA PRO A 91 11.72 2.99 -5.01
C PRO A 91 11.68 3.36 -3.53
N PHE A 92 11.87 2.37 -2.68
CA PHE A 92 12.06 2.52 -1.25
C PHE A 92 13.18 1.61 -0.77
N MET A 93 13.70 1.89 0.41
CA MET A 93 14.75 1.09 1.02
C MET A 93 14.59 1.02 2.53
N GLY A 94 15.26 0.05 3.15
CA GLY A 94 15.56 0.05 4.57
C GLY A 94 16.89 0.74 4.80
N GLU A 95 16.87 1.94 5.37
CA GLU A 95 18.08 2.74 5.49
C GLU A 95 19.13 2.12 6.43
N PHE A 96 18.69 1.30 7.38
CA PHE A 96 19.63 0.63 8.30
C PHE A 96 20.32 -0.58 7.67
N HIS A 97 19.78 -1.10 6.55
CA HIS A 97 20.32 -2.23 5.81
C HIS A 97 20.17 -2.00 4.29
N PRO A 98 20.80 -0.94 3.75
CA PRO A 98 20.52 -0.49 2.39
C PRO A 98 21.00 -1.46 1.29
N ASP A 99 21.90 -2.38 1.62
CA ASP A 99 22.41 -3.34 0.63
C ASP A 99 21.42 -4.47 0.34
N SER A 100 20.56 -4.80 1.30
CA SER A 100 19.61 -5.92 1.19
C SER A 100 18.15 -5.49 1.22
N ALA A 101 17.81 -4.47 2.01
CA ALA A 101 16.44 -4.00 2.16
C ALA A 101 16.09 -2.98 1.08
N ARG A 102 15.59 -3.49 -0.06
CA ARG A 102 15.20 -2.65 -1.20
C ARG A 102 13.90 -3.12 -1.80
N GLY A 103 13.10 -2.17 -2.27
CA GLY A 103 11.87 -2.46 -2.96
C GLY A 103 11.41 -1.31 -3.85
N VAL A 104 10.30 -1.53 -4.52
CA VAL A 104 9.68 -0.53 -5.40
C VAL A 104 8.18 -0.64 -5.36
N VAL A 105 7.51 0.49 -5.27
CA VAL A 105 6.08 0.62 -5.51
C VAL A 105 5.87 0.95 -6.98
N ILE A 106 5.05 0.17 -7.66
CA ILE A 106 4.68 0.37 -9.05
C ILE A 106 3.22 0.79 -9.11
N ALA A 107 2.97 2.01 -9.57
CA ALA A 107 1.64 2.52 -9.83
C ALA A 107 1.31 2.34 -11.32
N GLU A 108 0.19 1.68 -11.59
CA GLU A 108 -0.22 1.35 -12.97
C GLU A 108 -1.73 1.28 -13.15
#